data_f4b620e6ea667f17532a2adca4d3bdee
#
_entry.id   f4b620e6ea667f17532a2adca4d3bdee
#
_cell.length_a   1.000
_cell.length_b   1.000
_cell.length_c   1.000
_cell.angle_alpha   90.00
_cell.angle_beta   90.00
_cell.angle_gamma   90.00
#
_symmetry.space_group_name_H-M   'P 1'
#
loop_
_entity.id
_entity.type
_entity.pdbx_description
1 polymer ?
#
loop_
_entity_poly.entity_id
_entity_poly.type
_entity_poly.pdbx_seq_one_letter_code
_entity_poly.pdbx_strand_id
1 'polypeptide(L)'
;MQRQSFKYFLLTLFSCALFSLANAQDTTLVAQDSTAKTKPEKKEKKKNSGLDSPVSYSSRDSIVFDLSGNAVQTFGEGKVKYEDIDLQSEFIELDVSKREIFAKGMYSDSTNEMVGSPVFKESSDSFDADSMRYNFDSKQGLAFGIYTKQDEAYLHGRRTKIHSDKEIHIERGKYTTCDEKTPHFYVEMTKGKVL
;
A
#
# COMPACT_ATOMS: atom_id res chain seq x y z
N MET A 1 17.48 -47.23 17.32
CA MET A 1 18.15 -48.14 16.37
C MET A 1 18.14 -47.49 15.01
N GLN A 2 19.34 -47.20 14.64
CA GLN A 2 20.04 -47.14 13.36
C GLN A 2 19.59 -46.02 12.47
N ARG A 3 20.44 -44.99 12.35
CA ARG A 3 21.77 -44.85 11.76
C ARG A 3 21.71 -44.75 10.23
N GLN A 4 22.16 -43.59 9.83
CA GLN A 4 23.31 -43.24 9.00
C GLN A 4 22.96 -43.08 7.53
N SER A 5 23.19 -41.90 7.04
CA SER A 5 24.44 -41.47 6.41
C SER A 5 24.55 -41.92 4.95
N PHE A 6 24.52 -40.97 4.03
CA PHE A 6 25.46 -41.10 2.92
C PHE A 6 25.86 -39.71 2.44
N LYS A 7 27.09 -39.41 2.72
CA LYS A 7 27.92 -38.36 2.18
C LYS A 7 28.52 -38.85 0.85
N TYR A 8 28.92 -37.87 0.04
CA TYR A 8 29.89 -37.93 -1.05
C TYR A 8 29.44 -38.50 -2.38
N PHE A 9 29.50 -37.65 -3.36
CA PHE A 9 30.25 -37.81 -4.61
C PHE A 9 30.45 -36.41 -5.18
N LEU A 10 31.48 -35.95 -5.08
CA LEU A 10 32.80 -35.57 -5.48
C LEU A 10 33.00 -35.56 -7.01
N LEU A 11 33.26 -34.36 -7.52
CA LEU A 11 34.33 -33.98 -8.46
C LEU A 11 34.49 -34.80 -9.76
N THR A 12 34.30 -34.14 -10.86
CA THR A 12 35.13 -34.15 -12.07
C THR A 12 34.78 -32.88 -12.86
N LEU A 13 35.56 -31.87 -12.93
CA LEU A 13 36.87 -31.62 -13.53
C LEU A 13 36.97 -31.85 -15.03
N PHE A 14 37.41 -30.76 -15.67
CA PHE A 14 38.16 -30.68 -16.92
C PHE A 14 37.31 -30.36 -18.15
N SER A 15 37.52 -29.30 -18.83
CA SER A 15 38.66 -28.64 -19.46
C SER A 15 38.41 -28.36 -20.94
N CYS A 16 38.92 -27.23 -21.37
CA CYS A 16 39.36 -26.87 -22.72
C CYS A 16 38.28 -26.54 -23.77
N ALA A 17 38.48 -25.64 -24.66
CA ALA A 17 39.56 -24.76 -25.07
C ALA A 17 38.99 -23.62 -25.91
N LEU A 18 39.50 -22.45 -25.73
CA LEU A 18 40.06 -21.54 -26.72
C LEU A 18 39.71 -21.81 -28.21
N PHE A 19 39.00 -20.89 -28.83
CA PHE A 19 39.36 -20.47 -30.17
C PHE A 19 39.11 -18.99 -30.37
N SER A 20 40.12 -18.42 -30.76
CA SER A 20 40.61 -17.10 -31.05
C SER A 20 40.07 -16.52 -32.36
N LEU A 21 40.21 -15.17 -32.38
CA LEU A 21 40.65 -14.33 -33.52
C LEU A 21 39.62 -13.99 -34.58
N ALA A 22 39.28 -12.77 -34.59
CA ALA A 22 39.78 -11.63 -35.34
C ALA A 22 38.98 -11.34 -36.62
N ASN A 23 38.46 -10.13 -36.68
CA ASN A 23 38.91 -9.24 -37.75
C ASN A 23 38.50 -7.78 -37.42
N ALA A 24 39.49 -6.96 -37.38
CA ALA A 24 39.43 -5.53 -37.45
C ALA A 24 39.19 -5.13 -38.94
N GLN A 25 38.35 -4.14 -39.16
CA GLN A 25 38.54 -3.23 -40.27
C GLN A 25 38.25 -1.82 -39.84
N ASP A 26 39.32 -1.11 -39.80
CA ASP A 26 39.58 0.31 -39.76
C ASP A 26 38.95 1.01 -40.96
N THR A 27 38.21 2.09 -40.72
CA THR A 27 38.07 3.15 -41.71
C THR A 27 37.99 4.48 -41.00
N THR A 28 39.10 5.14 -40.93
CA THR A 28 39.26 6.55 -40.71
C THR A 28 38.59 7.36 -41.81
N LEU A 29 37.88 8.43 -41.46
CA LEU A 29 38.00 9.74 -42.13
C LEU A 29 37.20 10.84 -41.38
N VAL A 30 37.93 11.76 -40.88
CA VAL A 30 37.87 13.24 -41.00
C VAL A 30 36.90 13.97 -40.06
N ALA A 31 37.54 14.74 -39.23
CA ALA A 31 37.03 15.80 -38.38
C ALA A 31 36.22 16.86 -39.17
N GLN A 32 35.14 17.33 -38.59
CA GLN A 32 34.75 18.74 -38.68
C GLN A 32 34.15 19.20 -37.36
N ASP A 33 34.87 20.16 -36.83
CA ASP A 33 34.58 20.99 -35.68
C ASP A 33 33.29 21.77 -35.87
N SER A 34 32.36 21.65 -34.91
CA SER A 34 31.28 22.60 -34.73
C SER A 34 30.89 22.62 -33.27
N THR A 35 31.48 23.59 -32.58
CA THR A 35 31.09 24.02 -31.24
C THR A 35 29.63 24.45 -31.21
N ALA A 36 28.74 23.57 -30.75
CA ALA A 36 27.40 23.97 -30.33
C ALA A 36 27.28 23.63 -28.84
N LYS A 37 27.22 24.67 -28.00
CA LYS A 37 26.91 24.58 -26.58
C LYS A 37 25.53 23.96 -26.40
N THR A 38 25.46 22.69 -26.13
CA THR A 38 24.23 22.02 -25.73
C THR A 38 24.01 22.28 -24.24
N LYS A 39 23.02 23.14 -23.97
CA LYS A 39 22.40 23.35 -22.67
C LYS A 39 22.00 21.99 -22.10
N PRO A 40 22.26 21.66 -20.81
CA PRO A 40 21.86 20.39 -20.26
C PRO A 40 20.32 20.30 -20.28
N GLU A 41 19.84 19.43 -21.11
CA GLU A 41 18.44 19.05 -21.17
C GLU A 41 18.09 18.35 -19.85
N LYS A 42 17.26 19.04 -19.05
CA LYS A 42 16.70 18.53 -17.82
C LYS A 42 15.84 17.34 -18.23
N LYS A 43 16.35 16.12 -18.07
CA LYS A 43 15.55 14.90 -18.21
C LYS A 43 14.37 15.01 -17.27
N GLU A 44 13.23 15.35 -17.81
CA GLU A 44 11.96 15.15 -17.12
C GLU A 44 11.85 13.65 -16.83
N LYS A 45 11.89 13.31 -15.55
CA LYS A 45 11.49 11.97 -15.10
C LYS A 45 10.07 11.78 -15.58
N LYS A 46 9.85 10.93 -16.58
CA LYS A 46 8.51 10.40 -16.89
C LYS A 46 7.98 9.87 -15.58
N LYS A 47 6.96 10.50 -15.02
CA LYS A 47 6.19 9.95 -13.91
C LYS A 47 5.63 8.63 -14.42
N ASN A 48 6.14 7.52 -13.89
CA ASN A 48 5.50 6.23 -14.12
C ASN A 48 4.07 6.38 -13.60
N SER A 49 3.10 6.09 -14.45
CA SER A 49 1.67 6.19 -14.15
C SER A 49 1.16 5.02 -13.28
N GLY A 50 2.01 4.38 -12.53
CA GLY A 50 1.71 3.23 -11.68
C GLY A 50 2.27 3.37 -10.27
N LEU A 51 1.86 2.48 -9.38
CA LEU A 51 2.41 2.34 -8.04
C LEU A 51 3.85 1.81 -8.12
N ASP A 52 4.71 2.21 -7.18
CA ASP A 52 6.14 1.89 -7.20
C ASP A 52 6.43 0.44 -6.79
N SER A 53 5.51 -0.18 -6.06
CA SER A 53 5.56 -1.58 -5.61
C SER A 53 4.35 -2.38 -6.11
N PRO A 54 4.44 -3.71 -6.20
CA PRO A 54 3.31 -4.54 -6.57
C PRO A 54 2.22 -4.51 -5.51
N VAL A 55 0.96 -4.43 -5.96
CA VAL A 55 -0.21 -4.53 -5.11
C VAL A 55 -0.79 -5.93 -5.19
N SER A 56 -1.02 -6.56 -4.03
CA SER A 56 -1.77 -7.81 -3.94
C SER A 56 -3.20 -7.51 -3.54
N TYR A 57 -4.16 -8.08 -4.23
CA TYR A 57 -5.58 -7.94 -3.90
C TYR A 57 -6.30 -9.27 -4.03
N SER A 58 -7.27 -9.47 -3.16
CA SER A 58 -8.16 -10.62 -3.18
C SER A 58 -9.54 -10.22 -2.67
N SER A 59 -10.57 -10.98 -3.02
CA SER A 59 -11.91 -10.82 -2.46
C SER A 59 -12.63 -12.15 -2.46
N ARG A 60 -13.71 -12.25 -1.68
CA ARG A 60 -14.56 -13.42 -1.64
C ARG A 60 -15.51 -13.48 -2.85
N ASP A 61 -16.11 -12.35 -3.21
CA ASP A 61 -17.18 -12.34 -4.20
C ASP A 61 -16.69 -11.98 -5.61
N SER A 62 -16.18 -10.78 -5.82
CA SER A 62 -15.72 -10.36 -7.16
C SER A 62 -14.65 -9.30 -7.13
N ILE A 63 -13.87 -9.27 -8.22
CA ILE A 63 -12.88 -8.23 -8.50
C ILE A 63 -13.19 -7.68 -9.89
N VAL A 64 -13.36 -6.38 -9.98
CA VAL A 64 -13.64 -5.66 -11.22
C VAL A 64 -12.45 -4.78 -11.58
N PHE A 65 -11.98 -4.92 -12.81
CA PHE A 65 -10.92 -4.09 -13.38
C PHE A 65 -11.53 -3.10 -14.36
N ASP A 66 -11.45 -1.82 -14.04
CA ASP A 66 -11.73 -0.75 -14.99
C ASP A 66 -10.43 -0.34 -15.69
N LEU A 67 -10.23 -0.87 -16.90
CA LEU A 67 -9.04 -0.60 -17.69
C LEU A 67 -9.01 0.83 -18.25
N SER A 68 -10.17 1.47 -18.39
CA SER A 68 -10.29 2.85 -18.88
C SER A 68 -10.00 3.86 -17.78
N GLY A 69 -10.42 3.58 -16.53
CA GLY A 69 -10.19 4.39 -15.36
C GLY A 69 -8.93 4.04 -14.57
N ASN A 70 -8.21 2.97 -14.95
CA ASN A 70 -7.10 2.43 -14.14
C ASN A 70 -7.48 2.15 -12.69
N ALA A 71 -8.68 1.61 -12.48
CA ALA A 71 -9.19 1.30 -11.15
C ALA A 71 -9.42 -0.19 -10.96
N VAL A 72 -9.24 -0.66 -9.73
CA VAL A 72 -9.56 -2.02 -9.29
C VAL A 72 -10.57 -1.91 -8.16
N GLN A 73 -11.68 -2.61 -8.27
CA GLN A 73 -12.71 -2.69 -7.24
C GLN A 73 -12.84 -4.12 -6.73
N THR A 74 -12.93 -4.29 -5.42
CA THR A 74 -13.16 -5.59 -4.78
C THR A 74 -14.45 -5.56 -3.98
N PHE A 75 -15.20 -6.65 -4.06
CA PHE A 75 -16.49 -6.81 -3.38
C PHE A 75 -16.48 -8.11 -2.57
N GLY A 76 -16.98 -8.03 -1.35
CA GLY A 76 -17.04 -9.15 -0.41
C GLY A 76 -15.68 -9.48 0.21
N GLU A 77 -15.45 -9.04 1.44
CA GLU A 77 -14.23 -9.30 2.21
C GLU A 77 -12.94 -9.01 1.43
N GLY A 78 -12.93 -7.87 0.73
CA GLY A 78 -11.78 -7.42 -0.04
C GLY A 78 -10.55 -7.26 0.84
N LYS A 79 -9.39 -7.65 0.32
CA LYS A 79 -8.08 -7.48 0.96
C LYS A 79 -7.12 -6.89 -0.05
N VAL A 80 -6.45 -5.82 0.36
CA VAL A 80 -5.41 -5.17 -0.44
C VAL A 80 -4.15 -5.02 0.41
N LYS A 81 -3.02 -5.46 -0.16
CA LYS A 81 -1.70 -5.29 0.45
C LYS A 81 -0.80 -4.50 -0.47
N TYR A 82 -0.20 -3.47 0.06
CA TYR A 82 0.77 -2.62 -0.60
C TYR A 82 1.86 -2.23 0.38
N GLU A 83 3.09 -2.69 0.13
CA GLU A 83 4.22 -2.52 1.05
C GLU A 83 3.88 -3.03 2.46
N ASP A 84 3.88 -2.16 3.46
CA ASP A 84 3.53 -2.44 4.87
C ASP A 84 2.06 -2.17 5.20
N ILE A 85 1.26 -1.77 4.20
CA ILE A 85 -0.18 -1.53 4.35
C ILE A 85 -0.96 -2.80 4.07
N ASP A 86 -1.85 -3.18 5.01
CA ASP A 86 -2.85 -4.23 4.87
C ASP A 86 -4.23 -3.60 5.13
N LEU A 87 -5.09 -3.59 4.12
CA LEU A 87 -6.45 -3.08 4.19
C LEU A 87 -7.44 -4.18 3.90
N GLN A 88 -8.41 -4.36 4.78
CA GLN A 88 -9.52 -5.30 4.61
C GLN A 88 -10.84 -4.55 4.72
N SER A 89 -11.80 -4.82 3.83
CA SER A 89 -13.13 -4.21 3.86
C SER A 89 -14.11 -4.96 2.98
N GLU A 90 -15.40 -4.71 3.16
CA GLU A 90 -16.43 -5.27 2.25
C GLU A 90 -16.31 -4.70 0.84
N PHE A 91 -16.01 -3.42 0.72
CA PHE A 91 -15.75 -2.76 -0.56
C PHE A 91 -14.44 -2.01 -0.52
N ILE A 92 -13.57 -2.24 -1.52
CA ILE A 92 -12.34 -1.48 -1.71
C ILE A 92 -12.25 -1.06 -3.19
N GLU A 93 -11.88 0.19 -3.41
CA GLU A 93 -11.56 0.75 -4.72
C GLU A 93 -10.14 1.30 -4.69
N LEU A 94 -9.29 0.83 -5.59
CA LEU A 94 -7.94 1.31 -5.81
C LEU A 94 -7.89 2.06 -7.13
N ASP A 95 -7.67 3.37 -7.09
CA ASP A 95 -7.37 4.21 -8.25
C ASP A 95 -5.85 4.29 -8.44
N VAL A 96 -5.35 3.54 -9.40
CA VAL A 96 -3.90 3.46 -9.67
C VAL A 96 -3.36 4.79 -10.20
N SER A 97 -4.17 5.53 -10.95
CA SER A 97 -3.76 6.82 -11.54
C SER A 97 -3.60 7.90 -10.48
N LYS A 98 -4.49 7.94 -9.50
CA LYS A 98 -4.45 8.87 -8.38
C LYS A 98 -3.60 8.37 -7.22
N ARG A 99 -3.19 7.08 -7.27
CA ARG A 99 -2.49 6.38 -6.17
C ARG A 99 -3.27 6.46 -4.87
N GLU A 100 -4.58 6.27 -4.98
CA GLU A 100 -5.52 6.42 -3.88
C GLU A 100 -6.33 5.15 -3.69
N ILE A 101 -6.51 4.77 -2.44
CA ILE A 101 -7.40 3.68 -2.05
C ILE A 101 -8.57 4.24 -1.25
N PHE A 102 -9.76 3.76 -1.58
CA PHE A 102 -10.99 4.03 -0.85
C PHE A 102 -11.58 2.72 -0.35
N ALA A 103 -12.04 2.69 0.90
CA ALA A 103 -12.69 1.52 1.47
C ALA A 103 -13.90 1.91 2.32
N LYS A 104 -14.90 1.06 2.33
CA LYS A 104 -16.11 1.22 3.14
C LYS A 104 -16.74 -0.11 3.50
N GLY A 105 -17.38 -0.16 4.66
CA GLY A 105 -18.36 -1.20 4.98
C GLY A 105 -19.62 -1.05 4.10
N MET A 106 -20.40 -2.11 4.04
CA MET A 106 -21.69 -2.10 3.36
C MET A 106 -22.79 -2.54 4.31
N TYR A 107 -24.00 -2.04 4.08
CA TYR A 107 -25.15 -2.51 4.84
C TYR A 107 -25.58 -3.89 4.32
N SER A 108 -25.77 -4.82 5.23
CA SER A 108 -26.34 -6.13 4.91
C SER A 108 -27.85 -5.99 4.73
N ASP A 109 -28.37 -6.46 3.59
CA ASP A 109 -29.82 -6.44 3.31
C ASP A 109 -30.63 -7.28 4.30
N SER A 110 -30.00 -8.30 4.91
CA SER A 110 -30.67 -9.21 5.83
C SER A 110 -30.75 -8.69 7.26
N THR A 111 -29.74 -7.98 7.73
CA THR A 111 -29.65 -7.51 9.13
C THR A 111 -29.79 -5.99 9.27
N ASN A 112 -29.71 -5.25 8.16
CA ASN A 112 -29.65 -3.80 8.12
C ASN A 112 -28.52 -3.22 9.01
N GLU A 113 -27.47 -4.01 9.21
CA GLU A 113 -26.28 -3.62 9.95
C GLU A 113 -25.11 -3.39 8.99
N MET A 114 -24.19 -2.52 9.36
CA MET A 114 -22.95 -2.30 8.61
C MET A 114 -22.03 -3.49 8.82
N VAL A 115 -21.62 -4.15 7.75
CA VAL A 115 -20.69 -5.29 7.76
C VAL A 115 -19.44 -4.97 6.97
N GLY A 116 -18.35 -5.64 7.33
CA GLY A 116 -17.08 -5.52 6.63
C GLY A 116 -16.49 -4.12 6.64
N SER A 117 -16.65 -3.39 7.74
CA SER A 117 -16.00 -2.10 7.97
C SER A 117 -14.50 -2.18 7.70
N PRO A 118 -13.88 -1.15 7.11
CA PRO A 118 -12.45 -1.12 6.85
C PRO A 118 -11.62 -1.36 8.11
N VAL A 119 -10.68 -2.30 8.01
CA VAL A 119 -9.61 -2.54 8.97
C VAL A 119 -8.31 -2.20 8.27
N PHE A 120 -7.68 -1.12 8.70
CA PHE A 120 -6.43 -0.63 8.15
C PHE A 120 -5.28 -0.94 9.10
N LYS A 121 -4.18 -1.45 8.55
CA LYS A 121 -2.93 -1.69 9.28
C LYS A 121 -1.77 -1.13 8.48
N GLU A 122 -0.90 -0.42 9.16
CA GLU A 122 0.37 0.08 8.62
C GLU A 122 1.44 -0.12 9.68
N SER A 123 2.41 -0.99 9.42
CA SER A 123 3.43 -1.39 10.39
C SER A 123 2.82 -1.92 11.70
N SER A 124 2.95 -1.18 12.81
CA SER A 124 2.39 -1.54 14.13
C SER A 124 1.00 -0.93 14.37
N ASP A 125 0.60 0.04 13.58
CA ASP A 125 -0.63 0.80 13.79
C ASP A 125 -1.81 0.10 13.13
N SER A 126 -2.94 0.08 13.83
CA SER A 126 -4.18 -0.52 13.32
C SER A 126 -5.38 0.25 13.80
N PHE A 127 -6.35 0.44 12.91
CA PHE A 127 -7.64 1.01 13.26
C PHE A 127 -8.76 0.44 12.40
N ASP A 128 -9.96 0.46 12.94
CA ASP A 128 -11.19 0.20 12.23
C ASP A 128 -11.85 1.54 11.86
N ALA A 129 -12.59 1.58 10.76
CA ALA A 129 -13.33 2.76 10.34
C ALA A 129 -14.64 2.37 9.64
N ASP A 130 -15.62 3.27 9.58
CA ASP A 130 -16.83 3.07 8.77
C ASP A 130 -16.50 3.23 7.28
N SER A 131 -15.63 4.18 6.96
CA SER A 131 -15.06 4.38 5.63
C SER A 131 -13.74 5.13 5.72
N MET A 132 -12.88 4.93 4.73
CA MET A 132 -11.60 5.61 4.66
C MET A 132 -11.14 5.84 3.23
N ARG A 133 -10.27 6.83 3.09
CA ARG A 133 -9.53 7.14 1.87
C ARG A 133 -8.08 7.41 2.24
N TYR A 134 -7.15 6.85 1.51
CA TYR A 134 -5.73 7.01 1.75
C TYR A 134 -4.98 7.17 0.42
N ASN A 135 -4.04 8.10 0.39
CA ASN A 135 -3.21 8.36 -0.78
C ASN A 135 -1.77 7.91 -0.50
N PHE A 136 -1.28 7.00 -1.30
CA PHE A 136 0.03 6.35 -1.12
C PHE A 136 1.22 7.30 -1.34
N ASP A 137 1.07 8.30 -2.21
CA ASP A 137 2.15 9.26 -2.48
C ASP A 137 2.31 10.28 -1.37
N SER A 138 1.19 10.90 -0.99
CA SER A 138 1.19 11.92 0.04
C SER A 138 1.22 11.35 1.45
N LYS A 139 0.96 10.04 1.60
CA LYS A 139 0.78 9.35 2.88
C LYS A 139 -0.25 10.05 3.78
N GLN A 140 -1.28 10.58 3.15
CA GLN A 140 -2.38 11.26 3.83
C GLN A 140 -3.64 10.44 3.71
N GLY A 141 -4.41 10.43 4.80
CA GLY A 141 -5.68 9.72 4.87
C GLY A 141 -6.79 10.55 5.49
N LEU A 142 -8.01 10.17 5.17
CA LEU A 142 -9.23 10.66 5.79
C LEU A 142 -10.09 9.44 6.12
N ALA A 143 -10.45 9.29 7.39
CA ALA A 143 -11.31 8.22 7.87
C ALA A 143 -12.49 8.77 8.64
N PHE A 144 -13.61 8.07 8.57
CA PHE A 144 -14.84 8.37 9.30
C PHE A 144 -15.20 7.19 10.21
N GLY A 145 -15.71 7.48 11.40
CA GLY A 145 -16.10 6.47 12.36
C GLY A 145 -14.93 5.62 12.85
N ILE A 146 -13.78 6.25 13.10
CA ILE A 146 -12.58 5.51 13.51
C ILE A 146 -12.74 4.93 14.92
N TYR A 147 -12.26 3.71 15.10
CA TYR A 147 -12.07 3.03 16.36
C TYR A 147 -10.69 2.40 16.41
N THR A 148 -9.90 2.75 17.40
CA THR A 148 -8.56 2.20 17.59
C THR A 148 -8.25 2.01 19.07
N LYS A 149 -7.48 0.97 19.37
CA LYS A 149 -6.96 0.72 20.70
C LYS A 149 -5.59 1.40 20.81
N GLN A 150 -5.43 2.22 21.85
CA GLN A 150 -4.18 2.86 22.21
C GLN A 150 -3.84 2.45 23.65
N ASP A 151 -2.84 1.57 23.80
CA ASP A 151 -2.45 0.96 25.08
C ASP A 151 -3.64 0.29 25.79
N GLU A 152 -4.07 0.83 26.93
CA GLU A 152 -5.19 0.32 27.73
C GLU A 152 -6.52 1.05 27.47
N ALA A 153 -6.54 1.99 26.51
CA ALA A 153 -7.72 2.79 26.21
C ALA A 153 -8.12 2.69 24.73
N TYR A 154 -9.30 3.17 24.45
CA TYR A 154 -9.89 3.19 23.12
C TYR A 154 -10.18 4.62 22.71
N LEU A 155 -9.85 4.90 21.45
CA LEU A 155 -10.06 6.18 20.83
C LEU A 155 -11.08 6.04 19.71
N HIS A 156 -12.17 6.79 19.79
CA HIS A 156 -13.16 6.92 18.75
C HIS A 156 -13.02 8.28 18.10
N GLY A 157 -13.11 8.35 16.79
CA GLY A 157 -13.07 9.60 16.05
C GLY A 157 -14.18 9.65 15.01
N ARG A 158 -15.01 10.70 15.02
CA ARG A 158 -16.04 10.82 13.98
C ARG A 158 -15.44 11.14 12.63
N ARG A 159 -14.43 11.99 12.58
CA ARG A 159 -13.65 12.33 11.41
C ARG A 159 -12.19 12.43 11.81
N THR A 160 -11.36 11.70 11.13
CA THR A 160 -9.93 11.59 11.44
C THR A 160 -9.13 11.84 10.19
N LYS A 161 -8.19 12.77 10.27
CA LYS A 161 -7.24 13.05 9.19
C LYS A 161 -5.86 12.56 9.60
N ILE A 162 -5.27 11.75 8.77
CA ILE A 162 -3.90 11.23 8.90
C ILE A 162 -3.00 12.09 8.03
N HIS A 163 -1.92 12.60 8.58
CA HIS A 163 -0.93 13.42 7.88
C HIS A 163 0.32 12.60 7.55
N SER A 164 1.10 13.09 6.58
CA SER A 164 2.32 12.42 6.10
C SER A 164 3.43 12.25 7.16
N ASP A 165 3.41 13.05 8.20
CA ASP A 165 4.30 12.99 9.36
C ASP A 165 3.79 12.07 10.49
N LYS A 166 2.74 11.29 10.18
CA LYS A 166 2.02 10.41 11.10
C LYS A 166 1.19 11.14 12.18
N GLU A 167 1.09 12.46 12.11
CA GLU A 167 0.16 13.18 12.96
C GLU A 167 -1.29 12.82 12.64
N ILE A 168 -2.08 12.55 13.65
CA ILE A 168 -3.50 12.22 13.53
C ILE A 168 -4.34 13.33 14.14
N HIS A 169 -5.16 13.97 13.31
CA HIS A 169 -6.10 14.99 13.74
C HIS A 169 -7.50 14.39 13.81
N ILE A 170 -8.11 14.49 14.98
CA ILE A 170 -9.42 13.90 15.28
C ILE A 170 -10.42 15.00 15.55
N GLU A 171 -11.55 14.96 14.88
CA GLU A 171 -12.72 15.80 15.16
C GLU A 171 -13.80 14.96 15.84
N ARG A 172 -14.35 15.49 16.93
CA ARG A 172 -15.38 14.85 17.77
C ARG A 172 -14.92 13.44 18.20
N GLY A 173 -13.81 13.43 18.93
CA GLY A 173 -13.23 12.24 19.49
C GLY A 173 -13.83 11.87 20.83
N LYS A 174 -13.80 10.58 21.17
CA LYS A 174 -14.10 10.04 22.49
C LYS A 174 -12.93 9.18 22.93
N TYR A 175 -12.45 9.41 24.13
CA TYR A 175 -11.40 8.61 24.75
C TYR A 175 -11.98 7.86 25.94
N THR A 176 -11.79 6.56 26.00
CA THR A 176 -12.42 5.70 27.01
C THR A 176 -11.57 4.45 27.28
N THR A 177 -11.73 3.88 28.46
CA THR A 177 -11.24 2.52 28.79
C THR A 177 -12.32 1.45 28.58
N CYS A 178 -13.51 1.81 28.11
CA CYS A 178 -14.57 0.90 27.77
C CYS A 178 -14.30 0.31 26.37
N ASP A 179 -14.33 -1.00 26.22
CA ASP A 179 -14.07 -1.74 24.98
C ASP A 179 -15.27 -1.84 24.02
N GLU A 180 -16.41 -1.27 24.42
CA GLU A 180 -17.61 -1.28 23.60
C GLU A 180 -17.54 -0.24 22.47
N LYS A 181 -18.02 -0.58 21.29
CA LYS A 181 -18.14 0.37 20.16
C LYS A 181 -19.00 1.59 20.51
N THR A 182 -19.97 1.43 21.42
CA THR A 182 -20.74 2.53 22.02
C THR A 182 -20.40 2.60 23.49
N PRO A 183 -19.37 3.35 23.88
CA PRO A 183 -18.88 3.34 25.26
C PRO A 183 -19.88 3.95 26.24
N HIS A 184 -19.98 3.35 27.42
CA HIS A 184 -20.86 3.79 28.49
C HIS A 184 -20.35 5.07 29.18
N PHE A 185 -19.06 5.31 29.15
CA PHE A 185 -18.39 6.49 29.70
C PHE A 185 -17.20 6.88 28.81
N TYR A 186 -16.93 8.14 28.68
CA TYR A 186 -15.83 8.64 27.84
C TYR A 186 -15.50 10.10 28.18
N VAL A 187 -14.31 10.50 27.82
CA VAL A 187 -13.93 11.90 27.73
C VAL A 187 -14.15 12.35 26.29
N GLU A 188 -15.01 13.34 26.08
CA GLU A 188 -15.28 13.89 24.75
C GLU A 188 -14.31 15.03 24.44
N MET A 189 -13.79 15.03 23.22
CA MET A 189 -12.95 16.09 22.68
C MET A 189 -13.53 16.60 21.37
N THR A 190 -13.63 17.92 21.23
CA THR A 190 -14.08 18.56 20.00
C THR A 190 -13.05 18.39 18.88
N LYS A 191 -11.78 18.61 19.22
CA LYS A 191 -10.62 18.40 18.37
C LYS A 191 -9.47 17.85 19.19
N GLY A 192 -8.80 16.86 18.65
CA GLY A 192 -7.62 16.24 19.24
C GLY A 192 -6.51 16.08 18.21
N LYS A 193 -5.28 16.01 18.70
CA LYS A 193 -4.09 15.68 17.94
C LYS A 193 -3.35 14.57 18.67
N VAL A 194 -3.00 13.51 17.93
CA VAL A 194 -2.15 12.42 18.40
C VAL A 194 -0.82 12.53 17.64
N LEU A 195 0.28 12.35 18.34
CA LEU A 195 1.65 12.46 17.84
C LEU A 195 2.35 11.12 17.91
#